data_de305eb84a3c1a1b2df5e389561a6368
#
_entry.id   de305eb84a3c1a1b2df5e389561a6368
#
_cell.length_a   1.000
_cell.length_b   1.000
_cell.length_c   1.000
_cell.angle_alpha   90.00
_cell.angle_beta   90.00
_cell.angle_gamma   90.00
#
_symmetry.space_group_name_H-M   'P 1'
#
loop_
_entity.id
_entity.type
_entity.pdbx_description
1 polymer ?
#
loop_
_entity_poly.entity_id
_entity_poly.type
_entity_poly.pdbx_seq_one_letter_code
_entity_poly.pdbx_strand_id
1 'polypeptide(L)'
;MKKYGLIFLSILIIIALQVSRAYFEKEEKTIRQQIRQTVETQFPQQASRYQEKLGLKQVISHQAAEKNVVLIHGLDDPGKVWMTLVPVLESKPVNTWVMNYPNDQPISDSAGFFQEQLVKLAAKGVTDVSIVAHSMGGLVSREMLTNKKWQCKTFNCQSARPVINELIMVGTPNHGSELARFRELSEIREQISRIFSGETDWLEWILDGAGEAGVDLIPGSDFLKALNGRPLPKNTEHFVIAGTLGNDKTFKLNGDGLVSVDSAKLDNVEMTIVVGNHLSIIRNVSVKSKRIPPAIPLILEKLFP
;
A
#
# COMPACT_ATOMS: atom_id res chain seq x y z
N MET A 1 -16.29 -24.09 26.94
CA MET A 1 -15.99 -22.95 27.85
C MET A 1 -14.70 -22.21 27.51
N LYS A 2 -13.57 -22.89 27.29
CA LYS A 2 -12.29 -22.18 26.94
C LYS A 2 -12.34 -21.34 25.64
N LYS A 3 -13.06 -21.81 24.62
CA LYS A 3 -13.17 -21.14 23.30
C LYS A 3 -13.91 -19.79 23.38
N TYR A 4 -14.98 -19.72 24.17
CA TYR A 4 -15.74 -18.48 24.38
C TYR A 4 -14.99 -17.46 25.27
N GLY A 5 -14.14 -17.94 26.19
CA GLY A 5 -13.30 -17.06 27.00
C GLY A 5 -12.24 -16.33 26.18
N LEU A 6 -11.61 -17.00 25.19
CA LEU A 6 -10.66 -16.39 24.28
C LEU A 6 -11.34 -15.35 23.36
N ILE A 7 -12.51 -15.67 22.83
CA ILE A 7 -13.31 -14.77 22.00
C ILE A 7 -13.70 -13.51 22.78
N PHE A 8 -14.19 -13.68 24.01
CA PHE A 8 -14.57 -12.58 24.87
C PHE A 8 -13.37 -11.69 25.23
N LEU A 9 -12.22 -12.29 25.51
CA LEU A 9 -10.97 -11.57 25.78
C LEU A 9 -10.51 -10.77 24.54
N SER A 10 -10.59 -11.35 23.35
CA SER A 10 -10.25 -10.67 22.10
C SER A 10 -11.16 -9.46 21.82
N ILE A 11 -12.45 -9.58 22.09
CA ILE A 11 -13.42 -8.48 21.96
C ILE A 11 -13.11 -7.35 22.97
N LEU A 12 -12.80 -7.70 24.23
CA LEU A 12 -12.43 -6.72 25.24
C LEU A 12 -11.13 -6.00 24.87
N ILE A 13 -10.14 -6.70 24.32
CA ILE A 13 -8.88 -6.10 23.83
C ILE A 13 -9.16 -5.14 22.68
N ILE A 14 -10.00 -5.51 21.72
CA ILE A 14 -10.37 -4.65 20.58
C ILE A 14 -11.09 -3.39 21.07
N ILE A 15 -12.02 -3.51 22.01
CA ILE A 15 -12.74 -2.37 22.61
C ILE A 15 -11.78 -1.47 23.39
N ALA A 16 -10.88 -2.07 24.18
CA ALA A 16 -9.86 -1.32 24.95
C ALA A 16 -8.90 -0.57 24.02
N LEU A 17 -8.48 -1.17 22.90
CA LEU A 17 -7.67 -0.53 21.86
C LEU A 17 -8.39 0.67 21.23
N GLN A 18 -9.69 0.61 21.02
CA GLN A 18 -10.46 1.75 20.50
C GLN A 18 -10.60 2.92 21.47
N VAL A 19 -10.82 2.62 22.74
CA VAL A 19 -10.92 3.65 23.80
C VAL A 19 -9.55 4.28 24.07
N SER A 20 -8.47 3.52 23.99
CA SER A 20 -7.10 4.03 24.20
C SER A 20 -6.60 4.90 23.05
N ARG A 21 -7.13 4.72 21.85
CA ARG A 21 -6.73 5.39 20.61
C ARG A 21 -6.75 6.92 20.67
N ALA A 22 -7.68 7.49 21.42
CA ALA A 22 -7.76 8.94 21.63
C ALA A 22 -6.63 9.48 22.53
N TYR A 23 -5.91 8.58 23.23
CA TYR A 23 -4.94 8.95 24.27
C TYR A 23 -3.56 8.34 24.11
N PHE A 24 -3.37 7.19 23.39
CA PHE A 24 -2.12 6.41 23.45
C PHE A 24 -1.76 5.70 22.12
N GLU A 25 -1.49 6.44 21.06
CA GLU A 25 -1.12 5.87 19.73
C GLU A 25 0.10 4.92 19.80
N LYS A 26 1.09 5.24 20.64
CA LYS A 26 2.32 4.44 20.77
C LYS A 26 2.08 3.12 21.49
N GLU A 27 1.28 3.13 22.53
CA GLU A 27 0.90 1.96 23.31
C GLU A 27 0.02 1.04 22.47
N GLU A 28 -0.86 1.57 21.65
CA GLU A 28 -1.69 0.81 20.72
C GLU A 28 -0.85 0.02 19.71
N LYS A 29 0.13 0.66 19.06
CA LYS A 29 1.07 -0.03 18.16
C LYS A 29 1.82 -1.15 18.86
N THR A 30 2.28 -0.93 20.07
CA THR A 30 2.99 -1.96 20.86
C THR A 30 2.10 -3.17 21.14
N ILE A 31 0.84 -2.96 21.53
CA ILE A 31 -0.11 -4.04 21.82
C ILE A 31 -0.42 -4.83 20.54
N ARG A 32 -0.65 -4.17 19.41
CA ARG A 32 -0.89 -4.84 18.13
C ARG A 32 0.30 -5.70 17.70
N GLN A 33 1.52 -5.21 17.85
CA GLN A 33 2.73 -5.98 17.59
C GLN A 33 2.83 -7.22 18.49
N GLN A 34 2.51 -7.10 19.78
CA GLN A 34 2.49 -8.24 20.71
C GLN A 34 1.43 -9.28 20.33
N ILE A 35 0.24 -8.84 19.92
CA ILE A 35 -0.82 -9.74 19.42
C ILE A 35 -0.33 -10.50 18.18
N ARG A 36 0.27 -9.81 17.21
CA ARG A 36 0.82 -10.44 15.99
C ARG A 36 1.89 -11.48 16.33
N GLN A 37 2.86 -11.15 17.16
CA GLN A 37 3.90 -12.10 17.61
C GLN A 37 3.32 -13.31 18.33
N THR A 38 2.28 -13.10 19.13
CA THR A 38 1.58 -14.20 19.81
C THR A 38 0.90 -15.12 18.78
N VAL A 39 0.23 -14.57 17.78
CA VAL A 39 -0.42 -15.34 16.71
C VAL A 39 0.61 -16.10 15.88
N GLU A 40 1.71 -15.48 15.50
CA GLU A 40 2.82 -16.15 14.78
C GLU A 40 3.37 -17.34 15.57
N THR A 41 3.51 -17.19 16.87
CA THR A 41 4.02 -18.25 17.76
C THR A 41 3.01 -19.36 17.97
N GLN A 42 1.73 -19.06 18.12
CA GLN A 42 0.68 -20.03 18.41
C GLN A 42 0.17 -20.75 17.17
N PHE A 43 0.30 -20.13 15.99
CA PHE A 43 -0.19 -20.63 14.70
C PHE A 43 0.91 -20.63 13.63
N PRO A 44 2.05 -21.33 13.84
CA PRO A 44 3.22 -21.21 12.95
C PRO A 44 2.95 -21.71 11.53
N GLN A 45 2.07 -22.68 11.34
CA GLN A 45 1.73 -23.19 10.00
C GLN A 45 0.94 -22.15 9.17
N GLN A 46 0.01 -21.45 9.79
CA GLN A 46 -0.78 -20.40 9.15
C GLN A 46 0.11 -19.18 8.85
N ALA A 47 0.99 -18.80 9.79
CA ALA A 47 1.97 -17.77 9.60
C ALA A 47 2.91 -18.09 8.42
N SER A 48 3.44 -19.31 8.32
CA SER A 48 4.28 -19.73 7.18
C SER A 48 3.54 -19.64 5.84
N ARG A 49 2.29 -20.14 5.76
CA ARG A 49 1.46 -20.04 4.55
C ARG A 49 1.19 -18.59 4.14
N TYR A 50 1.00 -17.71 5.12
CA TYR A 50 0.83 -16.29 4.85
C TYR A 50 2.13 -15.68 4.30
N GLN A 51 3.29 -15.96 4.92
CA GLN A 51 4.59 -15.48 4.47
C GLN A 51 4.94 -15.93 3.04
N GLU A 52 4.55 -17.13 2.61
CA GLU A 52 4.74 -17.63 1.25
C GLU A 52 3.99 -16.82 0.18
N LYS A 53 2.91 -16.14 0.56
CA LYS A 53 2.15 -15.25 -0.32
C LYS A 53 2.86 -13.94 -0.57
N LEU A 54 3.79 -13.53 0.31
CA LEU A 54 4.42 -12.22 0.30
C LEU A 54 5.63 -12.14 -0.64
N GLY A 55 6.05 -10.92 -0.94
CA GLY A 55 7.24 -10.60 -1.74
C GLY A 55 6.93 -10.14 -3.16
N LEU A 56 8.00 -9.90 -3.91
CA LEU A 56 7.93 -9.55 -5.33
C LEU A 56 7.74 -10.81 -6.17
N LYS A 57 6.61 -10.88 -6.89
CA LYS A 57 6.30 -11.96 -7.84
C LYS A 57 6.36 -11.42 -9.25
N GLN A 58 7.20 -12.04 -10.10
CA GLN A 58 7.25 -11.69 -11.51
C GLN A 58 5.98 -12.18 -12.20
N VAL A 59 5.25 -11.26 -12.85
CA VAL A 59 4.02 -11.55 -13.58
C VAL A 59 4.21 -11.44 -15.08
N ILE A 60 5.19 -10.64 -15.54
CA ILE A 60 5.60 -10.55 -16.94
C ILE A 60 7.11 -10.73 -17.00
N SER A 61 7.56 -11.63 -17.89
CA SER A 61 8.97 -11.84 -18.23
C SER A 61 9.12 -11.70 -19.74
N HIS A 62 9.88 -10.70 -20.17
CA HIS A 62 10.15 -10.43 -21.57
C HIS A 62 11.64 -10.58 -21.86
N GLN A 63 12.01 -11.41 -22.86
CA GLN A 63 13.44 -11.70 -23.15
C GLN A 63 14.23 -10.45 -23.57
N ALA A 64 13.60 -9.52 -24.27
CA ALA A 64 14.19 -8.25 -24.69
C ALA A 64 13.55 -7.08 -23.91
N ALA A 65 13.46 -7.21 -22.59
CA ALA A 65 12.90 -6.14 -21.76
C ALA A 65 13.81 -4.93 -21.76
N GLU A 66 13.25 -3.79 -22.11
CA GLU A 66 13.93 -2.50 -22.07
C GLU A 66 13.74 -1.80 -20.72
N LYS A 67 12.75 -2.22 -19.95
CA LYS A 67 12.37 -1.60 -18.67
C LYS A 67 11.91 -2.66 -17.65
N ASN A 68 12.12 -2.36 -16.39
CA ASN A 68 11.64 -3.15 -15.27
C ASN A 68 10.61 -2.35 -14.46
N VAL A 69 9.42 -2.91 -14.22
CA VAL A 69 8.33 -2.24 -13.52
C VAL A 69 7.92 -3.02 -12.29
N VAL A 70 7.80 -2.33 -11.17
CA VAL A 70 7.26 -2.86 -9.91
C VAL A 70 5.93 -2.21 -9.62
N LEU A 71 4.90 -3.04 -9.42
CA LEU A 71 3.55 -2.63 -9.08
C LEU A 71 3.32 -2.84 -7.59
N ILE A 72 2.96 -1.79 -6.86
CA ILE A 72 2.69 -1.85 -5.42
C ILE A 72 1.28 -1.35 -5.12
N HIS A 73 0.45 -2.24 -4.55
CA HIS A 73 -0.96 -1.97 -4.24
C HIS A 73 -1.15 -1.19 -2.93
N GLY A 74 -2.38 -0.78 -2.67
CA GLY A 74 -2.78 -0.11 -1.43
C GLY A 74 -3.30 -1.06 -0.36
N LEU A 75 -3.98 -0.49 0.62
CA LEU A 75 -4.64 -1.20 1.72
C LEU A 75 -5.74 -2.13 1.17
N ASP A 76 -5.85 -3.34 1.72
CA ASP A 76 -6.84 -4.39 1.40
C ASP A 76 -7.00 -4.77 -0.09
N ASP A 77 -5.96 -4.59 -0.87
CA ASP A 77 -5.97 -5.02 -2.26
C ASP A 77 -4.74 -5.90 -2.57
N PRO A 78 -4.83 -7.23 -2.45
CA PRO A 78 -3.72 -8.15 -2.73
C PRO A 78 -3.41 -8.24 -4.24
N GLY A 79 -3.25 -7.09 -4.90
CA GLY A 79 -2.86 -6.98 -6.30
C GLY A 79 -4.01 -7.05 -7.32
N LYS A 80 -5.26 -7.14 -6.89
CA LYS A 80 -6.44 -7.12 -7.80
C LYS A 80 -6.57 -5.79 -8.57
N VAL A 81 -6.02 -4.71 -8.03
CA VAL A 81 -5.99 -3.39 -8.69
C VAL A 81 -5.27 -3.45 -10.04
N TRP A 82 -4.35 -4.37 -10.24
CA TRP A 82 -3.52 -4.49 -11.44
C TRP A 82 -4.15 -5.29 -12.58
N MET A 83 -5.37 -5.84 -12.38
CA MET A 83 -6.04 -6.71 -13.34
C MET A 83 -6.26 -6.10 -14.75
N THR A 84 -6.23 -4.77 -14.86
CA THR A 84 -6.35 -4.11 -16.16
C THR A 84 -5.00 -3.61 -16.68
N LEU A 85 -4.09 -3.17 -15.79
CA LEU A 85 -2.77 -2.66 -16.19
C LEU A 85 -1.84 -3.79 -16.66
N VAL A 86 -1.80 -4.93 -15.96
CA VAL A 86 -0.89 -6.05 -16.29
C VAL A 86 -1.10 -6.55 -17.72
N PRO A 87 -2.33 -6.85 -18.21
CA PRO A 87 -2.54 -7.24 -19.62
C PRO A 87 -2.10 -6.19 -20.63
N VAL A 88 -2.16 -4.90 -20.28
CA VAL A 88 -1.68 -3.82 -21.17
C VAL A 88 -0.15 -3.81 -21.23
N LEU A 89 0.53 -4.04 -20.10
CA LEU A 89 1.99 -4.12 -20.02
C LEU A 89 2.54 -5.36 -20.74
N GLU A 90 1.78 -6.47 -20.85
CA GLU A 90 2.20 -7.67 -21.59
C GLU A 90 2.53 -7.39 -23.06
N SER A 91 1.93 -6.35 -23.65
CA SER A 91 2.21 -5.93 -25.03
C SER A 91 3.46 -5.05 -25.18
N LYS A 92 4.18 -4.77 -24.10
CA LYS A 92 5.35 -3.90 -24.05
C LYS A 92 6.62 -4.69 -23.74
N PRO A 93 7.81 -4.23 -24.16
CA PRO A 93 9.09 -4.86 -23.83
C PRO A 93 9.48 -4.60 -22.37
N VAL A 94 8.73 -5.14 -21.42
CA VAL A 94 8.87 -4.85 -19.99
C VAL A 94 8.83 -6.12 -19.14
N ASN A 95 9.70 -6.18 -18.14
CA ASN A 95 9.56 -7.12 -17.04
C ASN A 95 8.69 -6.46 -15.95
N THR A 96 7.74 -7.20 -15.39
CA THR A 96 6.83 -6.66 -14.37
C THR A 96 6.77 -7.57 -13.16
N TRP A 97 6.87 -6.97 -11.99
CA TRP A 97 6.67 -7.61 -10.69
C TRP A 97 5.51 -6.98 -9.95
N VAL A 98 4.75 -7.80 -9.25
CA VAL A 98 3.72 -7.34 -8.29
C VAL A 98 4.26 -7.56 -6.89
N MET A 99 4.19 -6.53 -6.07
CA MET A 99 4.55 -6.56 -4.66
C MET A 99 3.35 -6.96 -3.81
N ASN A 100 3.45 -8.12 -3.14
CA ASN A 100 2.52 -8.54 -2.11
C ASN A 100 3.20 -8.35 -0.74
N TYR A 101 2.57 -7.64 0.16
CA TYR A 101 3.15 -7.30 1.46
C TYR A 101 2.07 -7.24 2.54
N PRO A 102 2.43 -7.35 3.84
CA PRO A 102 1.51 -7.09 4.93
C PRO A 102 1.07 -5.62 4.85
N ASN A 103 -0.14 -5.37 4.37
CA ASN A 103 -0.56 -4.02 3.99
C ASN A 103 -1.33 -3.29 5.09
N ASP A 104 -1.66 -4.00 6.17
CA ASP A 104 -2.36 -3.43 7.33
C ASP A 104 -1.43 -3.17 8.55
N GLN A 105 -0.13 -3.48 8.42
CA GLN A 105 0.92 -3.10 9.38
C GLN A 105 1.34 -1.63 9.20
N PRO A 106 2.15 -1.05 10.13
CA PRO A 106 2.70 0.30 9.97
C PRO A 106 3.32 0.50 8.59
N ILE A 107 3.03 1.63 7.95
CA ILE A 107 3.55 1.92 6.59
C ILE A 107 5.08 1.89 6.56
N SER A 108 5.75 2.29 7.65
CA SER A 108 7.21 2.19 7.76
C SER A 108 7.73 0.76 7.72
N ASP A 109 7.00 -0.21 8.30
CA ASP A 109 7.40 -1.62 8.28
C ASP A 109 7.19 -2.21 6.89
N SER A 110 6.08 -1.85 6.23
CA SER A 110 5.82 -2.20 4.82
C SER A 110 6.90 -1.64 3.89
N ALA A 111 7.39 -0.42 4.15
CA ALA A 111 8.49 0.18 3.41
C ALA A 111 9.81 -0.56 3.62
N GLY A 112 10.09 -1.01 4.84
CA GLY A 112 11.25 -1.86 5.14
C GLY A 112 11.20 -3.19 4.41
N PHE A 113 10.06 -3.86 4.44
CA PHE A 113 9.85 -5.09 3.70
C PHE A 113 10.02 -4.88 2.19
N PHE A 114 9.48 -3.78 1.64
CA PHE A 114 9.67 -3.44 0.22
C PHE A 114 11.13 -3.23 -0.14
N GLN A 115 11.89 -2.51 0.70
CA GLN A 115 13.34 -2.34 0.52
C GLN A 115 14.08 -3.69 0.46
N GLU A 116 13.75 -4.63 1.35
CA GLU A 116 14.34 -5.98 1.35
C GLU A 116 14.04 -6.74 0.06
N GLN A 117 12.81 -6.62 -0.46
CA GLN A 117 12.43 -7.28 -1.71
C GLN A 117 13.16 -6.68 -2.92
N LEU A 118 13.39 -5.36 -2.95
CA LEU A 118 14.19 -4.71 -3.98
C LEU A 118 15.67 -5.16 -3.93
N VAL A 119 16.24 -5.34 -2.74
CA VAL A 119 17.59 -5.92 -2.59
C VAL A 119 17.65 -7.33 -3.17
N LYS A 120 16.65 -8.18 -2.90
CA LYS A 120 16.56 -9.51 -3.50
C LYS A 120 16.40 -9.46 -5.02
N LEU A 121 15.72 -8.44 -5.54
CA LEU A 121 15.56 -8.23 -6.98
C LEU A 121 16.90 -7.82 -7.62
N ALA A 122 17.66 -6.92 -6.98
CA ALA A 122 19.00 -6.54 -7.42
C ALA A 122 19.96 -7.76 -7.46
N ALA A 123 19.88 -8.67 -6.48
CA ALA A 123 20.67 -9.90 -6.45
C ALA A 123 20.34 -10.83 -7.63
N LYS A 124 19.20 -10.67 -8.30
CA LYS A 124 18.84 -11.36 -9.55
C LYS A 124 19.31 -10.62 -10.82
N GLY A 125 20.11 -9.56 -10.67
CA GLY A 125 20.67 -8.80 -11.78
C GLY A 125 19.83 -7.63 -12.29
N VAL A 126 18.73 -7.26 -11.60
CA VAL A 126 17.94 -6.08 -11.96
C VAL A 126 18.63 -4.84 -11.41
N THR A 127 19.05 -3.93 -12.30
CA THR A 127 19.85 -2.74 -11.97
C THR A 127 19.01 -1.50 -11.71
N ASP A 128 17.84 -1.42 -12.32
CA ASP A 128 16.92 -0.29 -12.21
C ASP A 128 15.48 -0.74 -12.34
N VAL A 129 14.57 0.04 -11.77
CA VAL A 129 13.12 -0.19 -11.83
C VAL A 129 12.36 1.13 -11.84
N SER A 130 11.18 1.11 -12.47
CA SER A 130 10.13 2.12 -12.32
C SER A 130 9.05 1.56 -11.39
N ILE A 131 8.51 2.38 -10.50
CA ILE A 131 7.47 1.97 -9.55
C ILE A 131 6.13 2.59 -9.96
N VAL A 132 5.11 1.76 -10.13
CA VAL A 132 3.72 2.21 -10.22
C VAL A 132 3.01 1.83 -8.94
N ALA A 133 2.57 2.82 -8.20
CA ALA A 133 1.99 2.67 -6.88
C ALA A 133 0.53 3.13 -6.86
N HIS A 134 -0.35 2.32 -6.29
CA HIS A 134 -1.75 2.70 -6.08
C HIS A 134 -2.02 2.96 -4.60
N SER A 135 -2.77 4.05 -4.31
CA SER A 135 -3.24 4.35 -2.97
C SER A 135 -2.09 4.41 -1.94
N MET A 136 -2.21 3.72 -0.82
CA MET A 136 -1.19 3.61 0.23
C MET A 136 0.17 3.10 -0.29
N GLY A 137 0.20 2.32 -1.38
CA GLY A 137 1.45 1.86 -2.00
C GLY A 137 2.40 3.01 -2.38
N GLY A 138 1.85 4.20 -2.71
CA GLY A 138 2.64 5.41 -2.93
C GLY A 138 3.32 5.92 -1.66
N LEU A 139 2.66 5.85 -0.51
CA LEU A 139 3.25 6.22 0.78
C LEU A 139 4.36 5.23 1.19
N VAL A 140 4.11 3.92 1.01
CA VAL A 140 5.12 2.87 1.23
C VAL A 140 6.37 3.14 0.38
N SER A 141 6.18 3.47 -0.89
CA SER A 141 7.28 3.77 -1.82
C SER A 141 8.03 5.04 -1.43
N ARG A 142 7.32 6.11 -1.06
CA ARG A 142 7.92 7.35 -0.58
C ARG A 142 8.70 7.16 0.72
N GLU A 143 8.13 6.40 1.66
CA GLU A 143 8.77 6.05 2.94
C GLU A 143 10.08 5.30 2.69
N MET A 144 10.05 4.28 1.83
CA MET A 144 11.23 3.50 1.43
C MET A 144 12.30 4.38 0.78
N LEU A 145 11.89 5.34 -0.07
CA LEU A 145 12.81 6.23 -0.78
C LEU A 145 13.43 7.31 0.10
N THR A 146 12.70 7.84 1.09
CA THR A 146 13.08 9.05 1.82
C THR A 146 13.56 8.81 3.24
N ASN A 147 13.18 7.69 3.88
CA ASN A 147 13.58 7.41 5.25
C ASN A 147 15.02 6.89 5.29
N LYS A 148 15.88 7.61 6.02
CA LYS A 148 17.30 7.27 6.20
C LYS A 148 17.52 5.88 6.83
N LYS A 149 16.54 5.34 7.54
CA LYS A 149 16.59 3.98 8.08
C LYS A 149 16.75 2.92 6.99
N TRP A 150 16.14 3.17 5.82
CA TRP A 150 16.17 2.26 4.67
C TRP A 150 17.28 2.63 3.65
N GLN A 151 17.89 3.80 3.84
CA GLN A 151 19.07 4.19 3.09
C GLN A 151 20.30 3.60 3.76
N CYS A 152 21.11 2.89 3.01
CA CYS A 152 22.29 2.28 3.57
C CYS A 152 23.33 3.29 4.06
N LYS A 153 23.86 3.06 5.26
CA LYS A 153 24.85 3.93 5.91
C LYS A 153 26.30 3.64 5.49
N THR A 154 26.54 2.59 4.68
CA THR A 154 27.89 2.18 4.26
C THR A 154 28.03 2.27 2.75
N PHE A 155 29.24 2.56 2.28
CA PHE A 155 29.58 2.74 0.86
C PHE A 155 29.18 1.55 -0.03
N ASN A 156 29.06 0.35 0.56
CA ASN A 156 28.71 -0.89 -0.15
C ASN A 156 27.21 -1.16 -0.30
N CYS A 157 26.37 -0.40 0.35
CA CYS A 157 24.93 -0.68 0.36
C CYS A 157 24.10 0.14 -0.62
N GLN A 158 24.61 1.25 -1.15
CA GLN A 158 23.93 2.01 -2.22
C GLN A 158 23.80 1.18 -3.51
N SER A 159 24.65 0.18 -3.65
CA SER A 159 24.60 -0.84 -4.72
C SER A 159 23.67 -2.01 -4.41
N ALA A 160 23.02 -2.04 -3.24
CA ALA A 160 22.27 -3.22 -2.81
C ALA A 160 20.82 -3.28 -3.34
N ARG A 161 20.25 -2.20 -3.84
CA ARG A 161 18.92 -2.18 -4.47
C ARG A 161 19.01 -1.57 -5.87
N PRO A 162 18.04 -1.85 -6.76
CA PRO A 162 17.96 -1.19 -8.06
C PRO A 162 17.84 0.34 -7.92
N VAL A 163 18.30 1.06 -8.92
CA VAL A 163 17.98 2.49 -9.07
C VAL A 163 16.48 2.62 -9.30
N ILE A 164 15.85 3.58 -8.65
CA ILE A 164 14.43 3.88 -8.90
C ILE A 164 14.38 5.08 -9.87
N ASN A 165 14.02 4.81 -11.12
CA ASN A 165 13.97 5.83 -12.16
C ASN A 165 12.73 6.71 -12.00
N GLU A 166 11.55 6.09 -11.88
CA GLU A 166 10.28 6.81 -11.73
C GLU A 166 9.45 6.22 -10.57
N LEU A 167 8.69 7.09 -9.91
CA LEU A 167 7.62 6.75 -8.99
C LEU A 167 6.31 7.40 -9.47
N ILE A 168 5.41 6.58 -10.03
CA ILE A 168 4.09 6.99 -10.48
C ILE A 168 3.07 6.64 -9.41
N MET A 169 2.48 7.65 -8.78
CA MET A 169 1.53 7.52 -7.67
C MET A 169 0.09 7.75 -8.16
N VAL A 170 -0.75 6.73 -8.09
CA VAL A 170 -2.15 6.77 -8.53
C VAL A 170 -3.07 6.75 -7.32
N GLY A 171 -3.85 7.80 -7.11
CA GLY A 171 -4.78 7.91 -5.98
C GLY A 171 -4.10 7.85 -4.61
N THR A 172 -2.84 8.26 -4.50
CA THR A 172 -2.08 8.19 -3.24
C THR A 172 -2.50 9.30 -2.28
N PRO A 173 -2.90 8.97 -1.03
CA PRO A 173 -3.27 9.94 -0.01
C PRO A 173 -2.03 10.56 0.66
N ASN A 174 -1.30 11.41 -0.08
CA ASN A 174 -0.05 12.00 0.39
C ASN A 174 -0.20 12.86 1.66
N HIS A 175 -1.40 13.39 1.91
CA HIS A 175 -1.75 14.13 3.13
C HIS A 175 -2.80 13.40 3.98
N GLY A 176 -3.05 12.10 3.70
CA GLY A 176 -3.98 11.27 4.43
C GLY A 176 -5.37 11.19 3.82
N SER A 177 -6.24 10.40 4.45
CA SER A 177 -7.64 10.23 4.06
C SER A 177 -8.55 10.37 5.26
N GLU A 178 -9.52 11.28 5.21
CA GLU A 178 -10.54 11.42 6.25
C GLU A 178 -11.40 10.16 6.40
N LEU A 179 -11.56 9.39 5.31
CA LEU A 179 -12.33 8.14 5.33
C LEU A 179 -11.57 6.98 5.99
N ALA A 180 -10.26 7.09 6.19
CA ALA A 180 -9.50 6.10 6.94
C ALA A 180 -10.09 5.88 8.34
N ARG A 181 -10.57 6.93 9.00
CA ARG A 181 -11.23 6.85 10.32
C ARG A 181 -12.52 6.03 10.31
N PHE A 182 -13.34 6.17 9.26
CA PHE A 182 -14.62 5.45 9.16
C PHE A 182 -14.41 3.99 8.77
N ARG A 183 -13.42 3.72 7.94
CA ARG A 183 -13.11 2.38 7.48
C ARG A 183 -12.65 1.48 8.61
N GLU A 184 -11.79 1.93 9.49
CA GLU A 184 -11.34 1.18 10.66
C GLU A 184 -12.51 0.73 11.57
N LEU A 185 -13.52 1.61 11.77
CA LEU A 185 -14.70 1.26 12.56
C LEU A 185 -15.55 0.18 11.89
N SER A 186 -15.65 0.20 10.55
CA SER A 186 -16.41 -0.80 9.80
C SER A 186 -15.70 -2.15 9.74
N GLU A 187 -14.39 -2.15 9.58
CA GLU A 187 -13.56 -3.37 9.54
C GLU A 187 -13.57 -4.11 10.87
N ILE A 188 -13.42 -3.40 11.99
CA ILE A 188 -13.52 -4.02 13.33
C ILE A 188 -14.88 -4.67 13.53
N ARG A 189 -15.97 -4.01 13.12
CA ARG A 189 -17.32 -4.58 13.21
C ARG A 189 -17.45 -5.85 12.36
N GLU A 190 -16.87 -5.86 11.17
CA GLU A 190 -16.91 -6.99 10.25
C GLU A 190 -16.06 -8.17 10.77
N GLN A 191 -14.86 -7.90 11.31
CA GLN A 191 -14.00 -8.92 11.92
C GLN A 191 -14.62 -9.53 13.16
N ILE A 192 -15.28 -8.73 14.01
CA ILE A 192 -16.04 -9.25 15.15
C ILE A 192 -17.13 -10.21 14.67
N SER A 193 -17.87 -9.87 13.60
CA SER A 193 -18.88 -10.74 13.00
C SER A 193 -18.29 -12.06 12.50
N ARG A 194 -17.14 -12.04 11.84
CA ARG A 194 -16.42 -13.22 11.30
C ARG A 194 -15.88 -14.13 12.40
N ILE A 195 -15.38 -13.57 13.51
CA ILE A 195 -14.96 -14.35 14.69
C ILE A 195 -16.14 -15.16 15.23
N PHE A 196 -17.34 -14.57 15.29
CA PHE A 196 -18.56 -15.26 15.75
C PHE A 196 -19.06 -16.31 14.74
N SER A 197 -18.84 -16.14 13.44
CA SER A 197 -19.19 -17.12 12.41
C SER A 197 -18.24 -18.33 12.36
N GLY A 198 -17.10 -18.26 13.05
CA GLY A 198 -16.11 -19.35 13.11
C GLY A 198 -15.16 -19.40 11.91
N GLU A 199 -15.13 -18.37 11.09
CA GLU A 199 -14.18 -18.22 9.98
C GLU A 199 -12.76 -17.95 10.52
N THR A 200 -11.74 -18.48 9.84
CA THR A 200 -10.33 -18.37 10.27
C THR A 200 -9.62 -17.17 9.68
N ASP A 201 -10.29 -16.35 8.88
CA ASP A 201 -9.73 -15.19 8.18
C ASP A 201 -9.20 -14.10 9.13
N TRP A 202 -9.67 -14.09 10.39
CA TRP A 202 -9.13 -13.20 11.42
C TRP A 202 -7.64 -13.42 11.72
N LEU A 203 -7.12 -14.63 11.48
CA LEU A 203 -5.68 -14.89 11.61
C LEU A 203 -4.88 -14.17 10.54
N GLU A 204 -5.33 -14.20 9.29
CA GLU A 204 -4.69 -13.46 8.20
C GLU A 204 -4.73 -11.96 8.45
N TRP A 205 -5.84 -11.42 8.96
CA TRP A 205 -5.95 -10.01 9.33
C TRP A 205 -4.96 -9.59 10.42
N ILE A 206 -4.77 -10.41 11.48
CA ILE A 206 -3.76 -10.12 12.51
C ILE A 206 -2.34 -10.20 11.93
N LEU A 207 -2.07 -11.18 11.07
CA LEU A 207 -0.77 -11.34 10.42
C LEU A 207 -0.47 -10.21 9.43
N ASP A 208 -1.51 -9.61 8.83
CA ASP A 208 -1.41 -8.47 7.93
C ASP A 208 -1.15 -7.13 8.67
N GLY A 209 -1.43 -7.05 9.96
CA GLY A 209 -1.09 -5.89 10.79
C GLY A 209 -2.22 -5.34 11.67
N ALA A 210 -3.43 -5.92 11.58
CA ALA A 210 -4.55 -5.60 12.48
C ALA A 210 -4.97 -4.10 12.52
N GLY A 211 -4.91 -3.38 11.39
CA GLY A 211 -5.39 -2.00 11.24
C GLY A 211 -4.36 -0.91 11.59
N GLU A 212 -3.09 -1.24 11.76
CA GLU A 212 -2.06 -0.24 12.09
C GLU A 212 -1.83 0.78 10.96
N ALA A 213 -1.93 0.34 9.70
CA ALA A 213 -1.80 1.22 8.53
C ALA A 213 -2.88 2.31 8.48
N GLY A 214 -4.09 2.01 8.95
CA GLY A 214 -5.18 2.97 9.01
C GLY A 214 -4.86 4.18 9.90
N VAL A 215 -4.12 3.98 11.00
CA VAL A 215 -3.66 5.07 11.89
C VAL A 215 -2.70 6.00 11.14
N ASP A 216 -1.76 5.42 10.40
CA ASP A 216 -0.79 6.19 9.62
C ASP A 216 -1.46 7.04 8.51
N LEU A 217 -2.61 6.57 7.98
CA LEU A 217 -3.38 7.26 6.94
C LEU A 217 -4.23 8.43 7.43
N ILE A 218 -4.39 8.64 8.75
CA ILE A 218 -5.16 9.75 9.29
C ILE A 218 -4.47 11.07 8.94
N PRO A 219 -5.19 12.08 8.38
CA PRO A 219 -4.60 13.39 8.11
C PRO A 219 -3.93 13.98 9.35
N GLY A 220 -2.68 14.40 9.20
CA GLY A 220 -1.88 14.96 10.30
C GLY A 220 -1.34 13.93 11.28
N SER A 221 -1.37 12.63 10.99
CA SER A 221 -0.66 11.60 11.76
C SER A 221 0.84 11.91 11.85
N ASP A 222 1.50 11.39 12.88
CA ASP A 222 2.94 11.58 13.04
C ASP A 222 3.73 10.95 11.91
N PHE A 223 3.24 9.84 11.35
CA PHE A 223 3.81 9.24 10.16
C PHE A 223 3.79 10.20 8.96
N LEU A 224 2.62 10.78 8.63
CA LEU A 224 2.49 11.70 7.50
C LEU A 224 3.27 13.00 7.69
N LYS A 225 3.31 13.55 8.91
CA LYS A 225 4.15 14.72 9.22
C LYS A 225 5.63 14.41 8.97
N ALA A 226 6.10 13.26 9.47
CA ALA A 226 7.48 12.84 9.28
C ALA A 226 7.80 12.56 7.79
N LEU A 227 6.90 11.90 7.06
CA LEU A 227 7.07 11.60 5.64
C LEU A 227 7.11 12.89 4.80
N ASN A 228 6.17 13.80 5.01
CA ASN A 228 6.06 15.04 4.24
C ASN A 228 7.14 16.07 4.61
N GLY A 229 7.77 15.95 5.77
CA GLY A 229 8.93 16.75 6.17
C GLY A 229 10.24 16.33 5.48
N ARG A 230 10.27 15.23 4.72
CA ARG A 230 11.47 14.76 4.02
C ARG A 230 11.42 15.11 2.53
N PRO A 231 12.54 15.62 1.96
CA PRO A 231 12.61 15.90 0.53
C PRO A 231 12.56 14.62 -0.30
N LEU A 232 11.92 14.67 -1.45
CA LEU A 232 11.94 13.60 -2.44
C LEU A 232 13.35 13.48 -3.07
N PRO A 233 13.81 12.26 -3.44
CA PRO A 233 15.08 12.05 -4.11
C PRO A 233 15.10 12.73 -5.49
N LYS A 234 16.17 13.49 -5.77
CA LYS A 234 16.33 14.23 -7.04
C LYS A 234 16.61 13.32 -8.24
N ASN A 235 17.10 12.11 -8.00
CA ASN A 235 17.44 11.10 -9.02
C ASN A 235 16.29 10.16 -9.35
N THR A 236 15.11 10.39 -8.80
CA THR A 236 13.88 9.67 -9.12
C THR A 236 12.85 10.66 -9.63
N GLU A 237 12.26 10.42 -10.78
CA GLU A 237 11.15 11.22 -11.28
C GLU A 237 9.85 10.84 -10.52
N HIS A 238 9.04 11.85 -10.21
CA HIS A 238 7.83 11.66 -9.43
C HIS A 238 6.63 12.21 -10.17
N PHE A 239 5.56 11.39 -10.27
CA PHE A 239 4.31 11.77 -10.91
C PHE A 239 3.13 11.41 -10.01
N VAL A 240 2.11 12.26 -9.99
CA VAL A 240 0.86 12.02 -9.26
C VAL A 240 -0.30 11.98 -10.25
N ILE A 241 -1.12 10.94 -10.17
CA ILE A 241 -2.40 10.84 -10.88
C ILE A 241 -3.49 10.82 -9.81
N ALA A 242 -4.24 11.91 -9.70
CA ALA A 242 -5.33 12.05 -8.74
C ALA A 242 -6.68 11.76 -9.42
N GLY A 243 -7.58 11.10 -8.70
CA GLY A 243 -8.94 10.89 -9.17
C GLY A 243 -9.91 11.97 -8.69
N THR A 244 -10.97 12.23 -9.47
CA THR A 244 -12.11 13.05 -9.07
C THR A 244 -13.42 12.44 -9.57
N LEU A 245 -14.48 12.52 -8.76
CA LEU A 245 -15.83 12.10 -9.15
C LEU A 245 -16.55 13.12 -10.04
N GLY A 246 -15.92 14.25 -10.32
CA GLY A 246 -16.45 15.35 -11.15
C GLY A 246 -16.63 16.65 -10.38
N ASN A 247 -16.87 17.72 -11.13
CA ASN A 247 -17.01 19.09 -10.62
C ASN A 247 -18.43 19.42 -10.13
N ASP A 248 -19.16 18.47 -9.58
CA ASP A 248 -20.51 18.78 -9.06
C ASP A 248 -20.36 19.55 -7.75
N LYS A 249 -20.67 20.85 -7.80
CA LYS A 249 -20.69 21.77 -6.66
C LYS A 249 -21.61 21.31 -5.52
N THR A 250 -22.45 20.32 -5.77
CA THR A 250 -23.43 19.76 -4.81
C THR A 250 -22.77 18.74 -3.86
N PHE A 251 -21.70 18.06 -4.27
CA PHE A 251 -20.93 17.16 -3.42
C PHE A 251 -19.56 17.78 -3.13
N LYS A 252 -19.32 18.18 -1.88
CA LYS A 252 -18.03 18.70 -1.39
C LYS A 252 -16.88 17.65 -1.41
N LEU A 253 -17.04 16.54 -2.11
CA LEU A 253 -16.02 15.50 -2.28
C LEU A 253 -15.16 15.83 -3.49
N ASN A 254 -14.23 16.76 -3.31
CA ASN A 254 -13.21 17.09 -4.32
C ASN A 254 -12.15 15.98 -4.35
N GLY A 255 -12.51 14.80 -4.91
CA GLY A 255 -11.61 13.64 -4.96
C GLY A 255 -12.27 12.40 -5.58
N ASP A 256 -11.60 11.25 -5.42
CA ASP A 256 -12.01 9.96 -5.99
C ASP A 256 -12.96 9.13 -5.09
N GLY A 257 -13.45 9.74 -4.03
CA GLY A 257 -14.32 9.11 -3.03
C GLY A 257 -13.58 8.58 -1.80
N LEU A 258 -12.26 8.36 -1.86
CA LEU A 258 -11.40 7.97 -0.72
C LEU A 258 -10.30 9.00 -0.46
N VAL A 259 -9.74 9.60 -1.50
CA VAL A 259 -8.63 10.55 -1.45
C VAL A 259 -9.06 11.84 -2.14
N SER A 260 -8.93 12.97 -1.45
CA SER A 260 -9.16 14.28 -2.07
C SER A 260 -8.00 14.64 -3.00
N VAL A 261 -8.30 15.47 -4.02
CA VAL A 261 -7.26 16.00 -4.93
C VAL A 261 -6.18 16.74 -4.13
N ASP A 262 -6.58 17.51 -3.13
CA ASP A 262 -5.64 18.24 -2.26
C ASP A 262 -4.75 17.28 -1.45
N SER A 263 -5.31 16.17 -0.97
CA SER A 263 -4.53 15.13 -0.28
C SER A 263 -3.53 14.44 -1.20
N ALA A 264 -3.89 14.22 -2.47
CA ALA A 264 -2.99 13.58 -3.43
C ALA A 264 -1.81 14.47 -3.85
N LYS A 265 -1.97 15.80 -3.78
CA LYS A 265 -0.98 16.77 -4.25
C LYS A 265 0.33 16.69 -3.47
N LEU A 266 1.45 16.87 -4.18
CA LEU A 266 2.79 17.09 -3.62
C LEU A 266 3.40 18.34 -4.22
N ASP A 267 4.13 19.11 -3.40
CA ASP A 267 4.81 20.31 -3.88
C ASP A 267 5.92 19.96 -4.88
N ASN A 268 5.97 20.71 -5.97
CA ASN A 268 6.95 20.55 -7.06
C ASN A 268 6.93 19.18 -7.75
N VAL A 269 5.81 18.47 -7.68
CA VAL A 269 5.58 17.20 -8.40
C VAL A 269 4.47 17.41 -9.43
N GLU A 270 4.71 16.96 -10.66
CA GLU A 270 3.70 16.98 -11.72
C GLU A 270 2.47 16.15 -11.29
N MET A 271 1.29 16.75 -11.41
CA MET A 271 0.03 16.08 -11.07
C MET A 271 -0.99 16.21 -12.20
N THR A 272 -1.57 15.08 -12.59
CA THR A 272 -2.70 15.02 -13.53
C THR A 272 -3.96 14.55 -12.81
N ILE A 273 -5.09 15.23 -13.04
CA ILE A 273 -6.39 14.86 -12.46
C ILE A 273 -7.20 14.11 -13.52
N VAL A 274 -7.75 12.96 -13.14
CA VAL A 274 -8.58 12.11 -14.01
C VAL A 274 -9.96 11.86 -13.40
N VAL A 275 -10.97 11.64 -14.25
CA VAL A 275 -12.35 11.38 -13.77
C VAL A 275 -12.53 9.89 -13.45
N GLY A 276 -12.91 9.60 -12.23
CA GLY A 276 -13.21 8.25 -11.74
C GLY A 276 -13.11 8.14 -10.23
N ASN A 277 -13.67 7.07 -9.68
CA ASN A 277 -13.48 6.73 -8.26
C ASN A 277 -12.12 6.06 -8.05
N HIS A 278 -11.74 5.87 -6.76
CA HIS A 278 -10.45 5.37 -6.32
C HIS A 278 -9.96 4.11 -7.05
N LEU A 279 -10.85 3.21 -7.42
CA LEU A 279 -10.52 2.01 -8.15
C LEU A 279 -10.69 2.18 -9.66
N SER A 280 -11.74 2.88 -10.11
CA SER A 280 -12.07 2.98 -11.54
C SER A 280 -11.10 3.86 -12.33
N ILE A 281 -10.24 4.63 -11.66
CA ILE A 281 -9.17 5.37 -12.33
C ILE A 281 -8.07 4.45 -12.87
N ILE A 282 -7.88 3.25 -12.30
CA ILE A 282 -6.79 2.33 -12.66
C ILE A 282 -7.24 0.93 -13.08
N ARG A 283 -8.43 0.49 -12.66
CA ARG A 283 -8.95 -0.82 -13.04
C ARG A 283 -10.41 -0.77 -13.47
N ASN A 284 -10.83 -1.75 -14.26
CA ASN A 284 -12.24 -2.00 -14.56
C ASN A 284 -12.87 -2.83 -13.43
N VAL A 285 -14.18 -2.65 -13.21
CA VAL A 285 -14.96 -3.48 -12.29
C VAL A 285 -15.14 -4.90 -12.86
N SER A 286 -15.14 -5.02 -14.18
CA SER A 286 -15.29 -6.31 -14.88
C SER A 286 -14.17 -6.48 -15.90
N VAL A 287 -13.59 -7.68 -15.96
CA VAL A 287 -12.63 -8.10 -17.00
C VAL A 287 -13.21 -8.00 -18.43
N LYS A 288 -14.53 -8.04 -18.57
CA LYS A 288 -15.21 -7.90 -19.88
C LYS A 288 -15.34 -6.45 -20.34
N SER A 289 -15.04 -5.48 -19.50
CA SER A 289 -15.10 -4.08 -19.86
C SER A 289 -14.00 -3.73 -20.85
N LYS A 290 -14.39 -3.09 -21.96
CA LYS A 290 -13.46 -2.57 -22.98
C LYS A 290 -12.98 -1.14 -22.66
N ARG A 291 -13.45 -0.54 -21.57
CA ARG A 291 -13.03 0.80 -21.15
C ARG A 291 -11.56 0.72 -20.69
N ILE A 292 -10.75 1.66 -21.13
CA ILE A 292 -9.40 1.87 -20.59
C ILE A 292 -9.52 2.82 -19.41
N PRO A 293 -9.16 2.40 -18.18
CA PRO A 293 -9.11 3.28 -17.03
C PRO A 293 -8.19 4.48 -17.29
N PRO A 294 -8.58 5.70 -16.89
CA PRO A 294 -7.92 6.93 -17.35
C PRO A 294 -6.48 7.11 -16.85
N ALA A 295 -6.06 6.44 -15.79
CA ALA A 295 -4.67 6.47 -15.35
C ALA A 295 -3.75 5.61 -16.24
N ILE A 296 -4.26 4.58 -16.92
CA ILE A 296 -3.41 3.66 -17.70
C ILE A 296 -2.66 4.36 -18.84
N PRO A 297 -3.30 5.18 -19.71
CA PRO A 297 -2.57 5.92 -20.74
C PRO A 297 -1.46 6.82 -20.18
N LEU A 298 -1.73 7.50 -19.06
CA LEU A 298 -0.74 8.36 -18.39
C LEU A 298 0.43 7.56 -17.83
N ILE A 299 0.15 6.41 -17.21
CA ILE A 299 1.20 5.49 -16.74
C ILE A 299 2.09 5.05 -17.92
N LEU A 300 1.49 4.67 -19.04
CA LEU A 300 2.24 4.24 -20.21
C LEU A 300 3.07 5.38 -20.81
N GLU A 301 2.54 6.60 -20.87
CA GLU A 301 3.27 7.79 -21.32
C GLU A 301 4.53 8.06 -20.46
N LYS A 302 4.40 7.91 -19.13
CA LYS A 302 5.56 8.11 -18.23
C LYS A 302 6.54 6.94 -18.26
N LEU A 303 6.06 5.72 -18.43
CA LEU A 303 6.94 4.55 -18.54
C LEU A 303 7.63 4.46 -19.90
N PHE A 304 7.02 4.89 -20.97
CA PHE A 304 7.48 4.75 -22.37
C PHE A 304 7.33 6.10 -23.10
N PRO A 305 8.12 7.15 -22.74
CA PRO A 305 8.04 8.49 -23.28
C PRO A 305 8.38 8.57 -24.78
#